data_5fc6136f780206f14189901f2ba4e5ce
#
_entry.id   5fc6136f780206f14189901f2ba4e5ce
#
_cell.length_a   1.000
_cell.length_b   1.000
_cell.length_c   1.000
_cell.angle_alpha   90.00
_cell.angle_beta   90.00
_cell.angle_gamma   90.00
#
_symmetry.space_group_name_H-M   'P 1'
#
loop_
_entity.id
_entity.type
_entity.pdbx_description
1 polymer ?
#
loop_
_entity_poly.entity_id
_entity_poly.type
_entity_poly.pdbx_seq_one_letter_code
_entity_poly.pdbx_strand_id
1 'polypeptide(L)'
;MIELNHISKSYGKTRALDDVSLSIGPGELVGLFGENGAGKTTLLKSILNLIHYQGDITLDGEPITRKNIARLSFATCEHSFFPGLTAEDHRDFYAAHFEKFNETRFRGLMDFFALPKSKPIRSFSTGQQNQFE
;
A
#
# COMPACT_ATOMS: atom_id res chain seq x y z
N MET A 1 8.85 5.23 -12.71
CA MET A 1 9.98 5.53 -11.80
C MET A 1 9.45 6.33 -10.62
N ILE A 2 9.87 6.00 -9.40
CA ILE A 2 9.60 6.79 -8.19
C ILE A 2 10.91 7.44 -7.78
N GLU A 3 10.89 8.76 -7.54
CA GLU A 3 12.07 9.50 -7.10
C GLU A 3 11.76 10.26 -5.82
N LEU A 4 12.65 10.14 -4.86
CA LEU A 4 12.61 10.84 -3.59
C LEU A 4 13.81 11.77 -3.52
N ASN A 5 13.59 13.06 -3.25
CA ASN A 5 14.63 14.06 -3.17
C ASN A 5 14.56 14.79 -1.82
N HIS A 6 15.58 14.59 -0.98
CA HIS A 6 15.76 15.28 0.29
C HIS A 6 14.57 15.11 1.26
N ILE A 7 14.02 13.89 1.37
CA ILE A 7 12.86 13.63 2.21
C ILE A 7 13.23 13.65 3.69
N SER A 8 12.59 14.55 4.41
CA SER A 8 12.74 14.67 5.86
C SER A 8 11.39 14.70 6.56
N LYS A 9 11.31 14.03 7.72
CA LYS A 9 10.12 13.99 8.56
C LYS A 9 10.46 13.91 10.03
N SER A 10 9.83 14.77 10.82
CA SER A 10 9.91 14.71 12.29
C SER A 10 8.53 14.56 12.92
N TYR A 11 8.48 13.88 14.05
CA TYR A 11 7.35 13.78 14.96
C TYR A 11 7.76 14.39 16.29
N GLY A 12 7.34 15.61 16.56
CA GLY A 12 7.82 16.39 17.70
C GLY A 12 9.35 16.54 17.64
N LYS A 13 10.06 16.01 18.64
CA LYS A 13 11.53 16.05 18.71
C LYS A 13 12.22 14.87 18.01
N THR A 14 11.48 13.86 17.59
CA THR A 14 12.04 12.66 16.97
C THR A 14 12.09 12.83 15.45
N ARG A 15 13.29 12.79 14.88
CA ARG A 15 13.51 12.81 13.44
C ARG A 15 13.36 11.38 12.90
N ALA A 16 12.28 11.12 12.17
CA ALA A 16 11.97 9.80 11.61
C ALA A 16 12.59 9.58 10.23
N LEU A 17 12.73 10.64 9.43
CA LEU A 17 13.46 10.65 8.17
C LEU A 17 14.39 11.86 8.16
N ASP A 18 15.62 11.66 7.72
CA ASP A 18 16.66 12.67 7.68
C ASP A 18 17.33 12.69 6.31
N ASP A 19 16.91 13.62 5.46
CA ASP A 19 17.51 13.90 4.15
C ASP A 19 17.62 12.65 3.25
N VAL A 20 16.55 11.86 3.16
CA VAL A 20 16.53 10.61 2.38
C VAL A 20 16.33 10.93 0.91
N SER A 21 17.26 10.50 0.06
CA SER A 21 17.15 10.58 -1.40
C SER A 21 17.38 9.20 -1.99
N LEU A 22 16.48 8.77 -2.87
CA LEU A 22 16.58 7.49 -3.59
C LEU A 22 15.69 7.50 -4.83
N SER A 23 16.00 6.62 -5.78
CA SER A 23 15.15 6.37 -6.96
C SER A 23 14.83 4.89 -7.08
N ILE A 24 13.63 4.57 -7.57
CA ILE A 24 13.18 3.21 -7.86
C ILE A 24 12.73 3.19 -9.31
N GLY A 25 13.46 2.46 -10.14
CA GLY A 25 13.20 2.33 -11.57
C GLY A 25 12.06 1.36 -11.90
N PRO A 26 11.57 1.36 -13.14
CA PRO A 26 10.61 0.37 -13.61
C PRO A 26 11.18 -1.06 -13.53
N GLY A 27 10.39 -1.98 -12.97
CA GLY A 27 10.78 -3.39 -12.84
C GLY A 27 11.77 -3.69 -11.72
N GLU A 28 12.19 -2.70 -10.95
CA GLU A 28 13.06 -2.92 -9.79
C GLU A 28 12.29 -3.48 -8.60
N LEU A 29 12.93 -4.40 -7.88
CA LEU A 29 12.51 -4.91 -6.58
C LEU A 29 13.46 -4.36 -5.52
N VAL A 30 12.96 -3.47 -4.65
CA VAL A 30 13.76 -2.80 -3.62
C VAL A 30 13.37 -3.31 -2.24
N GLY A 31 14.36 -3.77 -1.47
CA GLY A 31 14.20 -4.14 -0.06
C GLY A 31 14.55 -3.00 0.88
N LEU A 32 13.62 -2.63 1.77
CA LEU A 32 13.81 -1.63 2.81
C LEU A 32 14.04 -2.31 4.16
N PHE A 33 15.28 -2.31 4.63
CA PHE A 33 15.69 -2.96 5.88
C PHE A 33 16.07 -1.94 6.96
N GLY A 34 15.92 -2.33 8.20
CA GLY A 34 16.28 -1.50 9.37
C GLY A 34 15.55 -1.94 10.63
N GLU A 35 15.98 -1.47 11.78
CA GLU A 35 15.39 -1.75 13.08
C GLU A 35 13.95 -1.22 13.20
N ASN A 36 13.21 -1.67 14.21
CA ASN A 36 11.92 -1.10 14.54
C ASN A 36 12.11 0.36 14.98
N GLY A 37 11.30 1.26 14.37
CA GLY A 37 11.46 2.70 14.60
C GLY A 37 12.42 3.42 13.62
N ALA A 38 13.14 2.71 12.74
CA ALA A 38 14.08 3.31 11.79
C ALA A 38 13.43 4.17 10.67
N GLY A 39 12.11 4.41 10.72
CA GLY A 39 11.44 5.27 9.75
C GLY A 39 10.88 4.57 8.50
N LYS A 40 10.99 3.23 8.38
CA LYS A 40 10.53 2.48 7.19
C LYS A 40 9.06 2.77 6.82
N THR A 41 8.16 2.63 7.78
CA THR A 41 6.72 2.92 7.57
C THR A 41 6.48 4.40 7.29
N THR A 42 7.25 5.30 7.90
CA THR A 42 7.19 6.74 7.63
C THR A 42 7.57 7.03 6.18
N LEU A 43 8.63 6.39 5.66
CA LEU A 43 9.05 6.54 4.27
C LEU A 43 7.96 6.05 3.30
N LEU A 44 7.40 4.87 3.52
CA LEU A 44 6.31 4.33 2.70
C LEU A 44 5.07 5.24 2.74
N LYS A 45 4.67 5.73 3.92
CA LYS A 45 3.55 6.68 4.05
C LYS A 45 3.84 8.03 3.36
N SER A 46 5.11 8.46 3.31
CA SER A 46 5.51 9.66 2.56
C SER A 46 5.36 9.44 1.05
N ILE A 47 5.82 8.30 0.52
CA ILE A 47 5.67 7.93 -0.90
C ILE A 47 4.19 7.92 -1.32
N LEU A 48 3.31 7.46 -0.44
CA LEU A 48 1.86 7.45 -0.67
C LEU A 48 1.18 8.80 -0.41
N ASN A 49 1.94 9.83 -0.06
CA ASN A 49 1.43 11.15 0.31
C ASN A 49 0.35 11.12 1.41
N LEU A 50 0.45 10.14 2.34
CA LEU A 50 -0.45 9.98 3.48
C LEU A 50 -0.07 10.83 4.68
N ILE A 51 1.15 11.38 4.70
CA ILE A 51 1.66 12.23 5.76
C ILE A 51 2.41 13.43 5.17
N HIS A 52 2.46 14.54 5.90
CA HIS A 52 3.27 15.68 5.50
C HIS A 52 4.77 15.39 5.73
N TYR A 53 5.60 15.74 4.78
CA TYR A 53 7.06 15.62 4.79
C TYR A 53 7.68 16.86 4.15
N GLN A 54 9.01 17.01 4.27
CA GLN A 54 9.81 17.99 3.54
C GLN A 54 10.53 17.29 2.40
N GLY A 55 10.82 18.00 1.32
CA GLY A 55 11.41 17.45 0.10
C GLY A 55 10.37 17.11 -0.95
N ASP A 56 10.79 16.46 -2.03
CA ASP A 56 9.95 16.19 -3.20
C ASP A 56 9.91 14.69 -3.53
N ILE A 57 8.69 14.19 -3.78
CA ILE A 57 8.49 12.81 -4.27
C ILE A 57 7.75 12.88 -5.60
N THR A 58 8.31 12.24 -6.62
CA THR A 58 7.73 12.20 -7.96
C THR A 58 7.44 10.76 -8.41
N LEU A 59 6.40 10.61 -9.23
CA LEU A 59 6.07 9.40 -9.96
C LEU A 59 6.15 9.71 -11.45
N ASP A 60 7.14 9.11 -12.12
CA ASP A 60 7.47 9.36 -13.54
C ASP A 60 7.71 10.85 -13.84
N GLY A 61 8.43 11.53 -12.93
CA GLY A 61 8.76 12.95 -13.04
C GLY A 61 7.66 13.92 -12.62
N GLU A 62 6.47 13.45 -12.28
CA GLU A 62 5.36 14.29 -11.82
C GLU A 62 5.17 14.18 -10.30
N PRO A 63 4.89 15.28 -9.59
CA PRO A 63 4.54 15.23 -8.16
C PRO A 63 3.37 14.29 -7.91
N ILE A 64 3.40 13.58 -6.77
CA ILE A 64 2.31 12.68 -6.40
C ILE A 64 1.08 13.50 -6.01
N THR A 65 -0.02 13.26 -6.72
CA THR A 65 -1.30 13.94 -6.58
C THR A 65 -2.45 12.93 -6.46
N ARG A 66 -3.65 13.41 -6.15
CA ARG A 66 -4.86 12.57 -6.17
C ARG A 66 -5.13 11.91 -7.54
N LYS A 67 -4.62 12.49 -8.63
CA LYS A 67 -4.84 11.97 -9.99
C LYS A 67 -3.93 10.78 -10.31
N ASN A 68 -2.68 10.81 -9.87
CA ASN A 68 -1.69 9.77 -10.20
C ASN A 68 -1.43 8.78 -9.06
N ILE A 69 -1.85 9.07 -7.82
CA ILE A 69 -1.69 8.16 -6.68
C ILE A 69 -2.40 6.81 -6.89
N ALA A 70 -3.46 6.78 -7.69
CA ALA A 70 -4.15 5.53 -8.05
C ALA A 70 -3.28 4.55 -8.86
N ARG A 71 -2.08 4.97 -9.31
CA ARG A 71 -1.06 4.11 -9.94
C ARG A 71 -0.17 3.39 -8.92
N LEU A 72 -0.26 3.79 -7.64
CA LEU A 72 0.43 3.14 -6.53
C LEU A 72 -0.56 2.26 -5.76
N SER A 73 -0.11 1.10 -5.31
CA SER A 73 -0.84 0.26 -4.38
C SER A 73 0.02 -0.03 -3.16
N PHE A 74 -0.62 -0.24 -2.03
CA PHE A 74 0.05 -0.48 -0.76
C PHE A 74 -0.69 -1.56 0.01
N ALA A 75 0.02 -2.61 0.38
CA ALA A 75 -0.48 -3.64 1.28
C ALA A 75 0.24 -3.51 2.62
N THR A 76 -0.50 -3.64 3.71
CA THR A 76 0.04 -3.55 5.08
C THR A 76 -0.26 -4.81 5.85
N CYS A 77 0.55 -5.11 6.86
CA CYS A 77 0.25 -6.16 7.83
C CYS A 77 -0.86 -5.75 8.84
N GLU A 78 -1.32 -4.50 8.79
CA GLU A 78 -2.40 -3.98 9.65
C GLU A 78 -3.80 -4.24 9.06
N HIS A 79 -3.89 -4.91 7.93
CA HIS A 79 -5.10 -5.29 7.21
C HIS A 79 -6.11 -4.15 6.99
N SER A 80 -6.38 -3.85 5.74
CA SER A 80 -7.36 -2.81 5.32
C SER A 80 -8.76 -3.36 5.05
N PHE A 81 -8.99 -4.65 5.25
CA PHE A 81 -10.29 -5.28 5.01
C PHE A 81 -11.25 -5.16 6.21
N PHE A 82 -12.52 -5.38 5.96
CA PHE A 82 -13.57 -5.47 6.99
C PHE A 82 -13.67 -6.91 7.52
N PRO A 83 -13.21 -7.19 8.75
CA PRO A 83 -13.05 -8.58 9.21
C PRO A 83 -14.36 -9.37 9.29
N GLY A 84 -15.49 -8.70 9.48
CA GLY A 84 -16.82 -9.32 9.57
C GLY A 84 -17.47 -9.62 8.23
N LEU A 85 -16.95 -9.10 7.13
CA LEU A 85 -17.48 -9.28 5.80
C LEU A 85 -16.83 -10.48 5.10
N THR A 86 -17.53 -11.05 4.11
CA THR A 86 -17.02 -12.10 3.24
C THR A 86 -16.17 -11.50 2.10
N ALA A 87 -15.46 -12.33 1.37
CA ALA A 87 -14.75 -11.90 0.15
C ALA A 87 -15.74 -11.37 -0.92
N GLU A 88 -16.94 -11.93 -1.00
CA GLU A 88 -17.95 -11.45 -1.93
C GLU A 88 -18.52 -10.09 -1.53
N ASP A 89 -18.73 -9.83 -0.24
CA ASP A 89 -19.14 -8.50 0.24
C ASP A 89 -18.08 -7.43 -0.09
N HIS A 90 -16.79 -7.79 0.05
CA HIS A 90 -15.69 -6.89 -0.35
C HIS A 90 -15.69 -6.64 -1.86
N ARG A 91 -15.90 -7.69 -2.68
CA ARG A 91 -16.03 -7.53 -4.14
C ARG A 91 -17.14 -6.54 -4.47
N ASP A 92 -18.32 -6.69 -3.87
CA ASP A 92 -19.48 -5.83 -4.13
C ASP A 92 -19.17 -4.38 -3.72
N PHE A 93 -18.53 -4.21 -2.55
CA PHE A 93 -18.09 -2.89 -2.10
C PHE A 93 -17.10 -2.25 -3.10
N TYR A 94 -16.06 -2.97 -3.52
CA TYR A 94 -15.07 -2.43 -4.44
C TYR A 94 -15.64 -2.18 -5.83
N ALA A 95 -16.51 -3.07 -6.33
CA ALA A 95 -17.18 -2.89 -7.62
C ALA A 95 -18.10 -1.64 -7.63
N ALA A 96 -18.74 -1.35 -6.50
CA ALA A 96 -19.62 -0.19 -6.39
C ALA A 96 -18.88 1.15 -6.26
N HIS A 97 -17.65 1.15 -5.70
CA HIS A 97 -16.95 2.39 -5.33
C HIS A 97 -15.72 2.69 -6.19
N PHE A 98 -15.20 1.73 -6.95
CA PHE A 98 -13.98 1.88 -7.75
C PHE A 98 -14.22 1.51 -9.20
N GLU A 99 -14.29 2.49 -10.08
CA GLU A 99 -14.53 2.31 -11.52
C GLU A 99 -13.56 1.36 -12.22
N LYS A 100 -12.32 1.25 -11.70
CA LYS A 100 -11.28 0.37 -12.27
C LYS A 100 -11.23 -1.00 -11.59
N PHE A 101 -12.21 -1.34 -10.77
CA PHE A 101 -12.27 -2.68 -10.17
C PHE A 101 -12.39 -3.74 -11.26
N ASN A 102 -11.55 -4.76 -11.20
CA ASN A 102 -11.51 -5.84 -12.18
C ASN A 102 -11.99 -7.14 -11.55
N GLU A 103 -13.25 -7.47 -11.76
CA GLU A 103 -13.88 -8.67 -11.20
C GLU A 103 -13.22 -9.96 -11.68
N THR A 104 -12.83 -10.04 -12.95
CA THR A 104 -12.15 -11.23 -13.48
C THR A 104 -10.82 -11.47 -12.78
N ARG A 105 -10.06 -10.40 -12.53
CA ARG A 105 -8.80 -10.49 -11.78
C ARG A 105 -9.05 -10.88 -10.32
N PHE A 106 -10.05 -10.30 -9.68
CA PHE A 106 -10.43 -10.64 -8.31
C PHE A 106 -10.77 -12.13 -8.19
N ARG A 107 -11.65 -12.65 -9.05
CA ARG A 107 -12.03 -14.07 -9.07
C ARG A 107 -10.83 -14.97 -9.34
N GLY A 108 -9.98 -14.61 -10.30
CA GLY A 108 -8.77 -15.35 -10.61
C GLY A 108 -7.79 -15.45 -9.43
N LEU A 109 -7.62 -14.38 -8.66
CA LEU A 109 -6.79 -14.39 -7.45
C LEU A 109 -7.40 -15.21 -6.32
N MET A 110 -8.73 -15.11 -6.11
CA MET A 110 -9.44 -15.93 -5.13
C MET A 110 -9.30 -17.42 -5.42
N ASP A 111 -9.39 -17.81 -6.69
CA ASP A 111 -9.23 -19.20 -7.11
C ASP A 111 -7.77 -19.66 -7.05
N PHE A 112 -6.82 -18.81 -7.44
CA PHE A 112 -5.39 -19.09 -7.39
C PHE A 112 -4.89 -19.36 -5.97
N PHE A 113 -5.35 -18.56 -5.00
CA PHE A 113 -5.00 -18.75 -3.58
C PHE A 113 -5.95 -19.71 -2.83
N ALA A 114 -6.94 -20.27 -3.51
CA ALA A 114 -7.96 -21.15 -2.94
C ALA A 114 -8.64 -20.52 -1.69
N LEU A 115 -8.96 -19.21 -1.74
CA LEU A 115 -9.54 -18.50 -0.62
C LEU A 115 -11.05 -18.79 -0.48
N PRO A 116 -11.57 -18.91 0.76
CA PRO A 116 -13.00 -19.13 1.00
C PRO A 116 -13.82 -17.90 0.54
N LYS A 117 -14.83 -18.11 -0.32
CA LYS A 117 -15.63 -17.00 -0.88
C LYS A 117 -16.72 -16.52 0.08
N SER A 118 -17.32 -17.44 0.84
CA SER A 118 -18.55 -17.21 1.63
C SER A 118 -18.31 -17.15 3.14
N LYS A 119 -17.07 -17.18 3.58
CA LYS A 119 -16.71 -17.07 5.00
C LYS A 119 -16.24 -15.67 5.33
N PRO A 120 -16.56 -15.14 6.53
CA PRO A 120 -16.02 -13.85 6.97
C PRO A 120 -14.47 -13.88 7.02
N ILE A 121 -13.84 -12.80 6.59
CA ILE A 121 -12.37 -12.72 6.53
C ILE A 121 -11.70 -12.99 7.88
N ARG A 122 -12.33 -12.62 8.99
CA ARG A 122 -11.84 -12.94 10.35
C ARG A 122 -11.65 -14.45 10.61
N SER A 123 -12.30 -15.33 9.83
CA SER A 123 -12.17 -16.78 9.94
C SER A 123 -11.01 -17.35 9.10
N PHE A 124 -10.35 -16.52 8.31
CA PHE A 124 -9.20 -16.92 7.52
C PHE A 124 -7.98 -17.11 8.43
N SER A 125 -7.07 -18.01 8.04
CA SER A 125 -5.75 -18.06 8.66
C SER A 125 -4.99 -16.74 8.39
N THR A 126 -3.98 -16.44 9.20
CA THR A 126 -3.14 -15.24 8.99
C THR A 126 -2.56 -15.20 7.56
N GLY A 127 -2.11 -16.35 7.04
CA GLY A 127 -1.63 -16.45 5.67
C GLY A 127 -2.71 -16.12 4.63
N GLN A 128 -3.94 -16.64 4.82
CA GLN A 128 -5.06 -16.33 3.93
C GLN A 128 -5.49 -14.86 4.02
N GLN A 129 -5.42 -14.25 5.21
CA GLN A 129 -5.70 -12.82 5.38
C GLN A 129 -4.68 -11.98 4.62
N ASN A 130 -3.39 -12.32 4.71
CA ASN A 130 -2.33 -11.63 3.96
C ASN A 130 -2.45 -11.82 2.44
N GLN A 131 -2.99 -12.97 1.98
CA GLN A 131 -3.25 -13.22 0.56
C GLN A 131 -4.49 -12.50 0.05
N PHE A 132 -5.43 -12.19 0.94
CA PHE A 132 -6.65 -11.45 0.59
C PHE A 132 -6.42 -9.94 0.51
N GLU A 133 -5.47 -9.38 1.30
CA GLU A 133 -5.05 -7.97 1.29
C GLU A 133 -4.53 -7.55 -0.09
#